data_8d6e9b47fb5cab198419def0a2755272
#
_entry.id   8d6e9b47fb5cab198419def0a2755272
#
_cell.length_a   1.000
_cell.length_b   1.000
_cell.length_c   1.000
_cell.angle_alpha   90.00
_cell.angle_beta   90.00
_cell.angle_gamma   90.00
#
_symmetry.space_group_name_H-M   'P 1'
#
loop_
_entity.id
_entity.type
_entity.pdbx_description
1 polymer ?
#
loop_
_entity_poly.entity_id
_entity_poly.type
_entity_poly.pdbx_seq_one_letter_code
_entity_poly.pdbx_strand_id
1 'polypeptide(L)'
;RGLGDVYKRQSVSITAGGFAILFNSEGNVVGVSKASTDTSSKFIGISDLKAQIETMINEHGIMYCGITGQNVTEELAAKYGLPSGVYISNVDIDSPAYYAGLQAGDVISAINGQSVLTIQQFSEKLYQCADGEAMYVTAMRQGKDGYSDVAFSVSVQLKQLN
;
A
#
# COMPACT_ATOMS: atom_id res chain seq x y z
N ARG A 1 -5.51 5.20 -36.54
CA ARG A 1 -4.70 6.42 -36.26
C ARG A 1 -4.54 6.50 -34.76
N GLY A 2 -3.41 5.99 -34.24
CA GLY A 2 -3.04 6.11 -32.84
C GLY A 2 -2.50 7.51 -32.59
N LEU A 3 -3.08 8.22 -31.65
CA LEU A 3 -2.46 9.40 -31.05
C LEU A 3 -1.39 8.90 -30.10
N GLY A 4 -0.13 9.01 -30.52
CA GLY A 4 1.00 8.85 -29.64
C GLY A 4 1.06 10.07 -28.72
N ASP A 5 0.75 9.87 -27.47
CA ASP A 5 1.01 10.87 -26.43
C ASP A 5 2.52 11.09 -26.32
N VAL A 6 2.97 12.21 -26.85
CA VAL A 6 4.33 12.69 -26.68
C VAL A 6 4.45 13.19 -25.24
N TYR A 7 4.84 12.32 -24.33
CA TYR A 7 5.26 12.75 -23.01
C TYR A 7 6.51 13.62 -23.13
N LYS A 8 6.35 14.94 -23.06
CA LYS A 8 7.48 15.84 -22.84
C LYS A 8 8.05 15.52 -21.46
N ARG A 9 9.20 14.87 -21.43
CA ARG A 9 9.99 14.70 -20.20
C ARG A 9 10.41 16.10 -19.74
N GLN A 10 9.75 16.62 -18.74
CA GLN A 10 10.25 17.78 -18.01
C GLN A 10 11.14 17.23 -16.88
N SER A 11 12.39 17.65 -16.86
CA SER A 11 13.29 17.37 -15.74
C SER A 11 12.91 18.28 -14.57
N VAL A 12 12.47 17.71 -13.48
CA VAL A 12 12.21 18.44 -12.24
C VAL A 12 13.40 18.22 -11.32
N SER A 13 14.10 19.30 -10.96
CA SER A 13 15.15 19.26 -9.94
C SER A 13 14.50 19.41 -8.57
N ILE A 14 14.66 18.42 -7.70
CA ILE A 14 14.14 18.47 -6.32
C ILE A 14 15.33 18.63 -5.38
N THR A 15 15.30 19.64 -4.53
CA THR A 15 16.30 19.83 -3.48
C THR A 15 16.17 18.74 -2.42
N ALA A 16 17.28 18.22 -1.92
CA ALA A 16 17.30 17.18 -0.90
C ALA A 16 16.43 17.56 0.31
N GLY A 17 15.55 16.64 0.73
CA GLY A 17 14.62 16.83 1.85
C GLY A 17 13.30 17.53 1.51
N GLY A 18 13.07 17.95 0.26
CA GLY A 18 11.84 18.62 -0.17
C GLY A 18 10.74 17.68 -0.66
N PHE A 19 9.57 18.26 -0.94
CA PHE A 19 8.48 17.64 -1.69
C PHE A 19 8.41 18.29 -3.07
N ALA A 20 8.00 17.53 -4.09
CA ALA A 20 7.65 18.09 -5.39
C ALA A 20 6.22 17.73 -5.73
N ILE A 21 5.52 18.69 -6.34
CA ILE A 21 4.19 18.49 -6.88
C ILE A 21 4.30 18.62 -8.39
N LEU A 22 3.78 17.63 -9.11
CA LEU A 22 3.72 17.63 -10.57
C LEU A 22 2.37 18.16 -11.01
N PHE A 23 2.40 19.07 -11.97
CA PHE A 23 1.21 19.60 -12.63
C PHE A 23 1.21 19.20 -14.11
N ASN A 24 0.02 18.98 -14.68
CA ASN A 24 -0.13 18.86 -16.13
C ASN A 24 -0.15 20.26 -16.78
N SER A 25 -0.26 20.29 -18.13
CA SER A 25 -0.32 21.54 -18.90
C SER A 25 -1.56 22.41 -18.63
N GLU A 26 -2.56 21.84 -17.97
CA GLU A 26 -3.81 22.53 -17.59
C GLU A 26 -3.77 23.06 -16.16
N GLY A 27 -2.65 22.82 -15.43
CA GLY A 27 -2.49 23.24 -14.03
C GLY A 27 -3.06 22.27 -12.99
N ASN A 28 -3.49 21.08 -13.39
CA ASN A 28 -3.97 20.06 -12.44
C ASN A 28 -2.80 19.29 -11.83
N VAL A 29 -2.90 18.95 -10.54
CA VAL A 29 -1.94 18.08 -9.86
C VAL A 29 -2.06 16.67 -10.42
N VAL A 30 -0.94 16.11 -10.90
CA VAL A 30 -0.87 14.76 -11.46
C VAL A 30 0.01 13.81 -10.65
N GLY A 31 0.78 14.33 -9.72
CA GLY A 31 1.61 13.50 -8.85
C GLY A 31 2.32 14.29 -7.78
N VAL A 32 2.79 13.56 -6.77
CA VAL A 32 3.61 14.08 -5.68
C VAL A 32 4.84 13.20 -5.50
N SER A 33 5.94 13.80 -5.06
CA SER A 33 7.17 13.08 -4.74
C SER A 33 7.76 13.60 -3.46
N LYS A 34 8.26 12.69 -2.64
CA LYS A 34 9.18 13.03 -1.55
C LYS A 34 10.60 12.99 -2.13
N ALA A 35 11.40 14.01 -1.87
CA ALA A 35 12.79 14.01 -2.32
C ALA A 35 13.53 12.82 -1.73
N SER A 36 14.20 12.08 -2.59
CA SER A 36 15.15 11.03 -2.22
C SER A 36 16.56 11.63 -2.18
N THR A 37 17.43 11.08 -1.35
CA THR A 37 18.85 11.40 -1.35
C THR A 37 19.60 10.82 -2.56
N ASP A 38 18.93 9.94 -3.33
CA ASP A 38 19.43 9.36 -4.56
C ASP A 38 19.08 10.21 -5.78
N THR A 39 19.84 10.02 -6.85
CA THR A 39 19.70 10.72 -8.15
C THR A 39 18.37 10.44 -8.87
N SER A 40 17.52 9.57 -8.34
CA SER A 40 16.19 9.25 -8.87
C SER A 40 15.08 9.57 -7.86
N SER A 41 14.12 10.40 -8.25
CA SER A 41 12.92 10.66 -7.46
C SER A 41 11.77 9.79 -7.96
N LYS A 42 11.12 9.07 -7.05
CA LYS A 42 9.87 8.34 -7.36
C LYS A 42 8.69 9.28 -7.20
N PHE A 43 7.84 9.32 -8.21
CA PHE A 43 6.57 10.07 -8.17
C PHE A 43 5.43 9.09 -7.95
N ILE A 44 4.49 9.49 -7.10
CA ILE A 44 3.23 8.78 -6.88
C ILE A 44 2.17 9.56 -7.63
N GLY A 45 1.46 8.91 -8.53
CA GLY A 45 0.37 9.50 -9.29
C GLY A 45 -0.77 9.94 -8.36
N ILE A 46 -1.41 11.07 -8.68
CA ILE A 46 -2.53 11.56 -7.87
C ILE A 46 -3.72 10.59 -7.89
N SER A 47 -3.89 9.83 -8.97
CA SER A 47 -4.89 8.77 -9.08
C SER A 47 -4.71 7.66 -8.04
N ASP A 48 -3.45 7.36 -7.71
CA ASP A 48 -3.12 6.32 -6.73
C ASP A 48 -3.37 6.79 -5.28
N LEU A 49 -3.39 8.12 -5.09
CA LEU A 49 -3.67 8.74 -3.81
C LEU A 49 -5.12 9.22 -3.65
N LYS A 50 -5.93 9.11 -4.72
CA LYS A 50 -7.27 9.70 -4.76
C LYS A 50 -8.13 9.27 -3.59
N ALA A 51 -8.24 7.97 -3.33
CA ALA A 51 -9.06 7.46 -2.24
C ALA A 51 -8.58 7.94 -0.86
N GLN A 52 -7.26 8.03 -0.66
CA GLN A 52 -6.65 8.54 0.58
C GLN A 52 -6.92 10.03 0.76
N ILE A 53 -6.77 10.82 -0.31
CA ILE A 53 -7.02 12.26 -0.30
C ILE A 53 -8.50 12.55 -0.02
N GLU A 54 -9.42 11.82 -0.67
CA GLU A 54 -10.86 11.95 -0.43
C GLU A 54 -11.22 11.65 1.03
N THR A 55 -10.61 10.62 1.62
CA THR A 55 -10.79 10.28 3.04
C THR A 55 -10.25 11.39 3.95
N MET A 56 -9.08 11.95 3.64
CA MET A 56 -8.48 13.05 4.41
C MET A 56 -9.29 14.36 4.32
N ILE A 57 -9.82 14.67 3.13
CA ILE A 57 -10.63 15.88 2.90
C ILE A 57 -11.95 15.82 3.69
N ASN A 58 -12.50 14.63 3.88
CA ASN A 58 -13.76 14.45 4.59
C ASN A 58 -13.62 14.50 6.12
N GLU A 59 -12.47 14.84 6.68
CA GLU A 59 -12.16 14.97 8.12
C GLU A 59 -12.47 13.70 8.94
N HIS A 60 -12.53 12.54 8.30
CA HIS A 60 -12.99 11.31 8.93
C HIS A 60 -11.85 10.37 9.38
N GLY A 61 -10.59 10.82 9.27
CA GLY A 61 -9.42 9.99 9.56
C GLY A 61 -9.11 9.01 8.41
N ILE A 62 -8.26 8.04 8.67
CA ILE A 62 -7.88 6.99 7.70
C ILE A 62 -8.25 5.62 8.23
N MET A 63 -8.70 4.74 7.33
CA MET A 63 -8.89 3.33 7.69
C MET A 63 -7.55 2.69 8.00
N TYR A 64 -7.47 2.05 9.16
CA TYR A 64 -6.24 1.57 9.74
C TYR A 64 -6.39 0.13 10.22
N CYS A 65 -5.39 -0.68 9.94
CA CYS A 65 -5.27 -2.03 10.49
C CYS A 65 -3.93 -2.30 11.18
N GLY A 66 -2.92 -1.44 11.02
CA GLY A 66 -1.64 -1.53 11.71
C GLY A 66 -0.61 -2.44 11.04
N ILE A 67 -0.62 -2.53 9.71
CA ILE A 67 0.35 -3.31 8.93
C ILE A 67 1.26 -2.35 8.17
N THR A 68 2.57 -2.65 8.21
CA THR A 68 3.55 -2.13 7.25
C THR A 68 4.04 -3.28 6.39
N GLY A 69 4.03 -3.10 5.07
CA GLY A 69 4.40 -4.17 4.16
C GLY A 69 4.97 -3.67 2.84
N GLN A 70 5.36 -4.62 2.00
CA GLN A 70 5.89 -4.36 0.67
C GLN A 70 5.47 -5.46 -0.31
N ASN A 71 5.50 -5.14 -1.60
CA ASN A 71 5.21 -6.14 -2.63
C ASN A 71 6.30 -7.21 -2.63
N VAL A 72 5.91 -8.47 -2.78
CA VAL A 72 6.85 -9.53 -3.11
C VAL A 72 7.13 -9.44 -4.61
N THR A 73 8.33 -8.95 -4.95
CA THR A 73 8.82 -8.92 -6.35
C THR A 73 9.32 -10.30 -6.76
N GLU A 74 9.41 -10.56 -8.07
CA GLU A 74 9.98 -11.83 -8.59
C GLU A 74 11.39 -12.09 -8.05
N GLU A 75 12.18 -11.03 -7.88
CA GLU A 75 13.54 -11.10 -7.33
C GLU A 75 13.54 -11.54 -5.86
N LEU A 76 12.63 -10.96 -5.03
CA LEU A 76 12.48 -11.34 -3.62
C LEU A 76 11.92 -12.76 -3.49
N ALA A 77 10.95 -13.13 -4.32
CA ALA A 77 10.38 -14.47 -4.36
C ALA A 77 11.47 -15.52 -4.67
N ALA A 78 12.29 -15.29 -5.71
CA ALA A 78 13.35 -16.20 -6.08
C ALA A 78 14.46 -16.30 -5.04
N LYS A 79 14.83 -15.18 -4.40
CA LYS A 79 15.91 -15.12 -3.42
C LYS A 79 15.57 -15.76 -2.07
N TYR A 80 14.33 -15.57 -1.62
CA TYR A 80 13.90 -15.96 -0.27
C TYR A 80 12.82 -17.05 -0.25
N GLY A 81 12.38 -17.55 -1.40
CA GLY A 81 11.31 -18.54 -1.50
C GLY A 81 9.94 -18.00 -1.05
N LEU A 82 9.71 -16.70 -1.20
CA LEU A 82 8.47 -16.06 -0.77
C LEU A 82 7.33 -16.34 -1.74
N PRO A 83 6.11 -16.63 -1.26
CA PRO A 83 4.93 -16.67 -2.12
C PRO A 83 4.58 -15.27 -2.63
N SER A 84 3.82 -15.19 -3.74
CA SER A 84 3.35 -13.94 -4.29
C SER A 84 2.34 -13.27 -3.36
N GLY A 85 2.43 -11.94 -3.19
CA GLY A 85 1.52 -11.18 -2.33
C GLY A 85 2.17 -9.96 -1.68
N VAL A 86 1.61 -9.55 -0.56
CA VAL A 86 2.13 -8.44 0.26
C VAL A 86 2.83 -9.00 1.48
N TYR A 87 4.16 -8.88 1.51
CA TYR A 87 4.98 -9.27 2.66
C TYR A 87 4.81 -8.27 3.80
N ILE A 88 4.44 -8.75 4.99
CA ILE A 88 4.32 -7.95 6.21
C ILE A 88 5.71 -7.78 6.82
N SER A 89 6.22 -6.55 6.83
CA SER A 89 7.50 -6.22 7.48
C SER A 89 7.34 -5.83 8.94
N ASN A 90 6.19 -5.26 9.32
CA ASN A 90 5.87 -4.89 10.70
C ASN A 90 4.35 -4.96 10.95
N VAL A 91 3.98 -5.28 12.18
CA VAL A 91 2.62 -5.15 12.71
C VAL A 91 2.71 -4.27 13.94
N ASP A 92 1.95 -3.18 13.97
CA ASP A 92 1.94 -2.25 15.09
C ASP A 92 1.32 -2.93 16.31
N ILE A 93 1.95 -2.76 17.47
CA ILE A 93 1.44 -3.28 18.74
C ILE A 93 0.09 -2.61 19.04
N ASP A 94 -0.85 -3.37 19.59
CA ASP A 94 -2.21 -2.95 19.90
C ASP A 94 -3.05 -2.50 18.70
N SER A 95 -2.65 -2.89 17.48
CA SER A 95 -3.41 -2.66 16.26
C SER A 95 -4.44 -3.75 15.98
N PRO A 96 -5.44 -3.50 15.11
CA PRO A 96 -6.37 -4.51 14.66
C PRO A 96 -5.71 -5.77 14.09
N ALA A 97 -4.64 -5.61 13.31
CA ALA A 97 -3.88 -6.74 12.76
C ALA A 97 -3.15 -7.54 13.85
N TYR A 98 -2.61 -6.84 14.87
CA TYR A 98 -1.98 -7.47 16.02
C TYR A 98 -2.97 -8.35 16.79
N TYR A 99 -4.15 -7.82 17.12
CA TYR A 99 -5.19 -8.61 17.82
C TYR A 99 -5.78 -9.73 16.96
N ALA A 100 -5.78 -9.59 15.64
CA ALA A 100 -6.15 -10.66 14.73
C ALA A 100 -5.11 -11.78 14.66
N GLY A 101 -3.87 -11.55 15.14
CA GLY A 101 -2.78 -12.51 15.14
C GLY A 101 -1.91 -12.52 13.89
N LEU A 102 -2.00 -11.48 13.05
CA LEU A 102 -1.05 -11.25 11.96
C LEU A 102 0.34 -10.92 12.52
N GLN A 103 1.38 -11.31 11.80
CA GLN A 103 2.77 -11.18 12.25
C GLN A 103 3.67 -10.70 11.11
N ALA A 104 4.79 -10.08 11.47
CA ALA A 104 5.87 -9.86 10.53
C ALA A 104 6.37 -11.19 9.96
N GLY A 105 6.57 -11.26 8.66
CA GLY A 105 6.92 -12.49 7.94
C GLY A 105 5.73 -13.18 7.26
N ASP A 106 4.49 -12.84 7.59
CA ASP A 106 3.32 -13.28 6.83
C ASP A 106 3.30 -12.63 5.45
N VAL A 107 2.75 -13.35 4.46
CA VAL A 107 2.52 -12.82 3.10
C VAL A 107 1.03 -12.83 2.81
N ILE A 108 0.40 -11.67 2.75
CA ILE A 108 -1.02 -11.55 2.43
C ILE A 108 -1.22 -11.92 0.96
N SER A 109 -2.08 -12.89 0.71
CA SER A 109 -2.42 -13.41 -0.62
C SER A 109 -3.82 -13.05 -1.08
N ALA A 110 -4.77 -12.84 -0.14
CA ALA A 110 -6.14 -12.45 -0.47
C ALA A 110 -6.82 -11.64 0.64
N ILE A 111 -7.81 -10.82 0.25
CA ILE A 111 -8.72 -10.11 1.14
C ILE A 111 -10.14 -10.37 0.67
N ASN A 112 -11.03 -10.76 1.59
CA ASN A 112 -12.43 -11.07 1.31
C ASN A 112 -12.57 -12.06 0.11
N GLY A 113 -11.67 -13.03 0.02
CA GLY A 113 -11.62 -14.03 -1.04
C GLY A 113 -11.09 -13.53 -2.39
N GLN A 114 -10.67 -12.27 -2.49
CA GLN A 114 -10.07 -11.70 -3.70
C GLN A 114 -8.55 -11.64 -3.57
N SER A 115 -7.82 -12.10 -4.59
CA SER A 115 -6.37 -12.08 -4.61
C SER A 115 -5.80 -10.67 -4.49
N VAL A 116 -4.76 -10.52 -3.68
CA VAL A 116 -4.02 -9.28 -3.44
C VAL A 116 -2.53 -9.55 -3.65
N LEU A 117 -1.95 -8.90 -4.67
CA LEU A 117 -0.56 -9.07 -5.06
C LEU A 117 0.31 -7.85 -4.74
N THR A 118 -0.33 -6.70 -4.47
CA THR A 118 0.38 -5.44 -4.23
C THR A 118 -0.15 -4.71 -3.00
N ILE A 119 0.72 -3.92 -2.38
CA ILE A 119 0.33 -3.04 -1.26
C ILE A 119 -0.74 -2.02 -1.67
N GLN A 120 -0.77 -1.62 -2.92
CA GLN A 120 -1.80 -0.74 -3.45
C GLN A 120 -3.16 -1.43 -3.43
N GLN A 121 -3.27 -2.66 -3.96
CA GLN A 121 -4.51 -3.45 -3.91
C GLN A 121 -4.97 -3.71 -2.47
N PHE A 122 -4.01 -3.97 -1.56
CA PHE A 122 -4.29 -4.07 -0.13
C PHE A 122 -4.91 -2.78 0.42
N SER A 123 -4.30 -1.64 0.14
CA SER A 123 -4.79 -0.33 0.60
C SER A 123 -6.18 0.00 0.04
N GLU A 124 -6.42 -0.28 -1.24
CA GLU A 124 -7.73 -0.10 -1.86
C GLU A 124 -8.82 -0.91 -1.14
N LYS A 125 -8.54 -2.16 -0.76
CA LYS A 125 -9.47 -2.99 -0.01
C LYS A 125 -9.69 -2.49 1.41
N LEU A 126 -8.62 -2.05 2.08
CA LEU A 126 -8.69 -1.48 3.42
C LEU A 126 -9.56 -0.22 3.45
N TYR A 127 -9.40 0.68 2.47
CA TYR A 127 -10.16 1.94 2.39
C TYR A 127 -11.62 1.76 1.97
N GLN A 128 -12.00 0.59 1.45
CA GLN A 128 -13.40 0.25 1.16
C GLN A 128 -14.16 -0.24 2.40
N CYS A 129 -13.46 -0.61 3.47
CA CYS A 129 -14.08 -1.06 4.72
C CYS A 129 -14.68 0.13 5.49
N ALA A 130 -15.76 -0.13 6.21
CA ALA A 130 -16.28 0.78 7.22
C ALA A 130 -15.55 0.64 8.56
N ASP A 131 -15.68 1.64 9.44
CA ASP A 131 -15.16 1.56 10.80
C ASP A 131 -15.80 0.41 11.57
N GLY A 132 -14.97 -0.44 12.20
CA GLY A 132 -15.39 -1.64 12.89
C GLY A 132 -15.74 -2.84 11.99
N GLU A 133 -15.67 -2.69 10.67
CA GLU A 133 -15.94 -3.78 9.73
C GLU A 133 -14.84 -4.85 9.79
N ALA A 134 -15.27 -6.12 9.69
CA ALA A 134 -14.36 -7.25 9.62
C ALA A 134 -13.83 -7.45 8.20
N MET A 135 -12.54 -7.28 8.02
CA MET A 135 -11.81 -7.60 6.80
C MET A 135 -11.21 -9.02 6.93
N TYR A 136 -11.62 -9.95 6.08
CA TYR A 136 -11.11 -11.31 6.07
C TYR A 136 -9.82 -11.38 5.24
N VAL A 137 -8.71 -11.63 5.92
CA VAL A 137 -7.38 -11.69 5.31
C VAL A 137 -6.93 -13.14 5.23
N THR A 138 -6.53 -13.60 4.05
CA THR A 138 -5.76 -14.83 3.88
C THR A 138 -4.30 -14.46 3.75
N ALA A 139 -3.47 -15.02 4.63
CA ALA A 139 -2.03 -14.83 4.55
C ALA A 139 -1.32 -16.19 4.59
N MET A 140 -0.20 -16.26 3.91
CA MET A 140 0.69 -17.42 3.91
C MET A 140 1.74 -17.22 4.99
N ARG A 141 1.77 -18.15 5.95
CA ARG A 141 2.74 -18.16 7.07
C ARG A 141 3.75 -19.28 6.90
N GLN A 142 5.02 -18.97 7.12
CA GLN A 142 6.07 -19.97 7.04
C GLN A 142 6.04 -20.86 8.27
N GLY A 143 5.88 -22.18 8.03
CA GLY A 143 6.00 -23.26 9.01
C GLY A 143 7.24 -24.11 8.76
N LYS A 144 7.30 -25.28 9.40
CA LYS A 144 8.41 -26.23 9.24
C LYS A 144 8.48 -26.83 7.83
N ASP A 145 7.32 -27.05 7.21
CA ASP A 145 7.18 -27.71 5.91
C ASP A 145 6.94 -26.71 4.76
N GLY A 146 7.17 -25.43 4.98
CA GLY A 146 6.97 -24.36 4.02
C GLY A 146 5.82 -23.41 4.38
N TYR A 147 5.35 -22.66 3.39
CA TYR A 147 4.24 -21.71 3.57
C TYR A 147 2.89 -22.45 3.54
N SER A 148 2.00 -22.05 4.42
CA SER A 148 0.62 -22.51 4.47
C SER A 148 -0.35 -21.35 4.66
N ASP A 149 -1.56 -21.47 4.10
CA ASP A 149 -2.61 -20.46 4.24
C ASP A 149 -3.15 -20.45 5.67
N VAL A 150 -3.28 -19.24 6.20
CA VAL A 150 -3.92 -18.94 7.48
C VAL A 150 -4.93 -17.84 7.26
N ALA A 151 -6.15 -18.02 7.76
CA ALA A 151 -7.21 -17.04 7.68
C ALA A 151 -7.29 -16.20 8.96
N PHE A 152 -7.44 -14.90 8.78
CA PHE A 152 -7.57 -13.92 9.86
C PHE A 152 -8.81 -13.06 9.65
N SER A 153 -9.41 -12.62 10.76
CA SER A 153 -10.48 -11.62 10.75
C SER A 153 -9.96 -10.35 11.43
N VAL A 154 -9.75 -9.30 10.65
CA VAL A 154 -9.20 -8.02 11.12
C VAL A 154 -10.34 -7.02 11.22
N SER A 155 -10.66 -6.55 12.43
CA SER A 155 -11.65 -5.49 12.64
C SER A 155 -11.00 -4.14 12.34
N VAL A 156 -11.23 -3.62 11.13
CA VAL A 156 -10.63 -2.36 10.67
C VAL A 156 -11.13 -1.18 11.50
N GLN A 157 -10.26 -0.22 11.81
CA GLN A 157 -10.60 0.94 12.63
C GLN A 157 -10.33 2.25 11.91
N LEU A 158 -11.14 3.25 12.21
CA LEU A 158 -10.90 4.61 11.80
C LEU A 158 -9.87 5.27 12.73
N LYS A 159 -8.70 5.61 12.21
CA LYS A 159 -7.65 6.32 12.96
C LYS A 159 -7.68 7.80 12.62
N GLN A 160 -7.91 8.63 13.62
CA GLN A 160 -7.83 10.08 13.47
C GLN A 160 -6.37 10.50 13.20
N LEU A 161 -6.19 11.43 12.26
CA LEU A 161 -4.90 12.06 12.01
C LEU A 161 -4.75 13.24 12.98
N ASN A 162 -3.86 13.12 13.96
CA ASN A 162 -3.51 14.20 14.89
C ASN A 162 -2.46 15.12 14.27
#